data_f5cfc634ae068f5bca2bc717b9130c63
#
_entry.id   f5cfc634ae068f5bca2bc717b9130c63
#
_cell.length_a   1.000
_cell.length_b   1.000
_cell.length_c   1.000
_cell.angle_alpha   90.00
_cell.angle_beta   90.00
_cell.angle_gamma   90.00
#
_symmetry.space_group_name_H-M   'P 1'
#
loop_
_entity.id
_entity.type
_entity.pdbx_description
1 polymer ?
#
loop_
_entity_poly.entity_id
_entity_poly.type
_entity_poly.pdbx_seq_one_letter_code
_entity_poly.pdbx_strand_id
1 'polypeptide(L)'
;MNYKFFYLVFTLCSLTLIYSQPRTIPFFAESILVPVDSGISITYSFRIPYSSLVFEKDMDTYSAAYQINVELFDDDSVFVARQIKQKKILTLDFNKSIDNNTFDQDVIYLFSAKKTFKLRAILTDVNSKREYLIKADELNKEVMVQNDLIKPIIINSKKITCDGEEVLQLSNFNGFIPFSQETFSLLIPVIDTSISQINYSMLNNRDTVMMSSTNSYIFNSLNMISCENQIVLKSSHEKKIKCFIIKDISSKLLEGDVVFKINYNKDQKTTEEFIFKSLWINKPVSLADPEEAISYLKIIEKEEVVKTLLSNDEKDYVSALNKYWGKYDPSPNTSYNELMAEYYLRIDYANLNFRPISGKSGVNTDRGKVFVKFGHPAKIDRISNDDGYIIEKWFYEDANNVFSFIDKTGTGDFQLLSEE
;
A
#
# COMPACT_ATOMS: atom_id res chain seq x y z
N MET A 1 21.17 51.16 -50.12
CA MET A 1 21.72 49.90 -49.59
C MET A 1 21.01 49.62 -48.26
N ASN A 2 19.94 48.79 -48.34
CA ASN A 2 18.99 48.61 -47.22
C ASN A 2 19.41 47.41 -46.38
N TYR A 3 19.71 47.63 -45.08
CA TYR A 3 19.90 46.55 -44.09
C TYR A 3 18.56 46.28 -43.42
N LYS A 4 17.99 45.07 -43.65
CA LYS A 4 16.85 44.53 -42.90
C LYS A 4 17.37 43.94 -41.61
N PHE A 5 16.95 44.46 -40.50
CA PHE A 5 17.12 43.89 -39.18
C PHE A 5 16.12 42.72 -39.00
N PHE A 6 16.68 41.51 -38.79
CA PHE A 6 15.91 40.33 -38.41
C PHE A 6 15.82 40.29 -36.87
N TYR A 7 14.63 40.50 -36.33
CA TYR A 7 14.36 40.23 -34.90
C TYR A 7 14.09 38.76 -34.75
N LEU A 8 15.00 38.06 -34.08
CA LEU A 8 14.83 36.67 -33.63
C LEU A 8 14.07 36.71 -32.28
N VAL A 9 12.78 36.37 -32.28
CA VAL A 9 11.98 36.24 -31.10
C VAL A 9 12.28 34.86 -30.50
N PHE A 10 13.06 34.82 -29.41
CA PHE A 10 13.25 33.64 -28.59
C PHE A 10 11.99 33.47 -27.72
N THR A 11 11.09 32.58 -28.11
CA THR A 11 10.03 32.06 -27.24
C THR A 11 10.68 31.10 -26.21
N LEU A 12 10.86 31.61 -24.99
CA LEU A 12 11.15 30.75 -23.85
C LEU A 12 9.94 29.84 -23.61
N CYS A 13 10.01 28.59 -24.09
CA CYS A 13 9.13 27.53 -23.64
C CYS A 13 9.47 27.23 -22.18
N SER A 14 8.70 27.80 -21.23
CA SER A 14 8.72 27.37 -19.85
C SER A 14 8.28 25.91 -19.79
N LEU A 15 9.24 25.00 -19.65
CA LEU A 15 9.00 23.63 -19.24
C LEU A 15 8.39 23.68 -17.84
N THR A 16 7.07 23.73 -17.75
CA THR A 16 6.39 23.35 -16.52
C THR A 16 6.73 21.90 -16.26
N LEU A 17 7.56 21.65 -15.27
CA LEU A 17 7.73 20.35 -14.67
C LEU A 17 6.32 19.91 -14.21
N ILE A 18 5.67 19.10 -15.03
CA ILE A 18 4.47 18.37 -14.63
C ILE A 18 4.98 17.42 -13.55
N TYR A 19 4.78 17.79 -12.30
CA TYR A 19 4.88 16.85 -11.20
C TYR A 19 3.93 15.70 -11.53
N SER A 20 4.49 14.61 -11.99
CA SER A 20 3.78 13.37 -12.17
C SER A 20 3.23 13.00 -10.80
N GLN A 21 1.92 13.09 -10.63
CA GLN A 21 1.26 12.51 -9.46
C GLN A 21 1.83 11.09 -9.25
N PRO A 22 2.11 10.68 -8.00
CA PRO A 22 2.59 9.33 -7.74
C PRO A 22 1.60 8.37 -8.42
N ARG A 23 2.13 7.56 -9.35
CA ARG A 23 1.30 6.58 -10.07
C ARG A 23 0.74 5.64 -9.02
N THR A 24 -0.55 5.74 -8.75
CA THR A 24 -1.26 4.75 -7.94
C THR A 24 -0.96 3.38 -8.54
N ILE A 25 -0.51 2.46 -7.71
CA ILE A 25 -0.28 1.08 -8.15
C ILE A 25 -1.64 0.50 -8.52
N PRO A 26 -1.89 0.15 -9.79
CA PRO A 26 -3.22 -0.21 -10.24
C PRO A 26 -3.72 -1.52 -9.63
N PHE A 27 -2.83 -2.42 -9.27
CA PHE A 27 -3.10 -3.62 -8.49
C PHE A 27 -1.78 -4.26 -8.02
N PHE A 28 -1.85 -5.10 -6.99
CA PHE A 28 -0.74 -5.88 -6.49
C PHE A 28 -0.91 -7.32 -6.91
N ALA A 29 0.18 -8.04 -7.16
CA ALA A 29 0.14 -9.44 -7.51
C ALA A 29 1.40 -10.16 -7.04
N GLU A 30 1.24 -11.43 -6.64
CA GLU A 30 2.33 -12.26 -6.18
C GLU A 30 2.14 -13.69 -6.70
N SER A 31 3.24 -14.32 -7.10
CA SER A 31 3.23 -15.72 -7.55
C SER A 31 3.99 -16.58 -6.57
N ILE A 32 3.39 -17.70 -6.17
CA ILE A 32 4.08 -18.77 -5.46
C ILE A 32 4.23 -19.96 -6.40
N LEU A 33 5.47 -20.45 -6.53
CA LEU A 33 5.85 -21.58 -7.34
C LEU A 33 6.13 -22.77 -6.44
N VAL A 34 5.41 -23.86 -6.64
CA VAL A 34 5.63 -25.10 -5.90
C VAL A 34 6.04 -26.20 -6.88
N PRO A 35 7.27 -26.76 -6.76
CA PRO A 35 7.68 -27.90 -7.54
C PRO A 35 6.79 -29.11 -7.26
N VAL A 36 6.30 -29.74 -8.32
CA VAL A 36 5.53 -31.00 -8.26
C VAL A 36 6.18 -32.01 -9.20
N ASP A 37 5.81 -33.29 -9.10
CA ASP A 37 6.47 -34.37 -9.84
C ASP A 37 6.46 -34.18 -11.36
N SER A 38 5.39 -33.60 -11.91
CA SER A 38 5.22 -33.36 -13.36
C SER A 38 5.60 -31.96 -13.85
N GLY A 39 6.04 -31.04 -12.95
CA GLY A 39 6.36 -29.67 -13.33
C GLY A 39 6.31 -28.69 -12.17
N ILE A 40 5.70 -27.54 -12.38
CA ILE A 40 5.57 -26.46 -11.42
C ILE A 40 4.09 -26.06 -11.30
N SER A 41 3.55 -26.15 -10.10
CA SER A 41 2.27 -25.53 -9.75
C SER A 41 2.50 -24.04 -9.47
N ILE A 42 1.71 -23.19 -10.08
CA ILE A 42 1.81 -21.73 -9.99
C ILE A 42 0.51 -21.23 -9.41
N THR A 43 0.59 -20.56 -8.27
CA THR A 43 -0.55 -19.82 -7.73
C THR A 43 -0.26 -18.34 -7.86
N TYR A 44 -1.09 -17.65 -8.61
CA TYR A 44 -1.05 -16.22 -8.82
C TYR A 44 -2.14 -15.57 -7.97
N SER A 45 -1.74 -14.87 -6.92
CA SER A 45 -2.63 -14.06 -6.09
C SER A 45 -2.62 -12.61 -6.56
N PHE A 46 -3.75 -11.94 -6.45
CA PHE A 46 -3.84 -10.52 -6.78
C PHE A 46 -4.72 -9.76 -5.80
N ARG A 47 -4.48 -8.44 -5.72
CA ARG A 47 -5.18 -7.48 -4.88
C ARG A 47 -5.42 -6.21 -5.69
N ILE A 48 -6.69 -5.83 -5.88
CA ILE A 48 -7.12 -4.69 -6.69
C ILE A 48 -7.74 -3.64 -5.78
N PRO A 49 -7.12 -2.45 -5.60
CA PRO A 49 -7.76 -1.33 -4.89
C PRO A 49 -9.06 -0.92 -5.60
N TYR A 50 -10.11 -0.62 -4.83
CA TYR A 50 -11.37 -0.14 -5.42
C TYR A 50 -11.17 1.15 -6.21
N SER A 51 -10.29 2.05 -5.76
CA SER A 51 -9.91 3.27 -6.49
C SER A 51 -9.30 3.04 -7.87
N SER A 52 -8.84 1.82 -8.19
CA SER A 52 -8.32 1.46 -9.52
C SER A 52 -9.42 1.09 -10.51
N LEU A 53 -10.65 0.94 -10.05
CA LEU A 53 -11.82 0.56 -10.85
C LEU A 53 -12.80 1.73 -10.94
N VAL A 54 -13.57 1.76 -12.03
CA VAL A 54 -14.65 2.72 -12.18
C VAL A 54 -15.95 2.10 -11.69
N PHE A 55 -16.50 2.66 -10.61
CA PHE A 55 -17.78 2.26 -10.07
C PHE A 55 -18.91 3.08 -10.72
N GLU A 56 -19.90 2.40 -11.26
CA GLU A 56 -21.14 3.00 -11.75
C GLU A 56 -22.20 2.94 -10.67
N LYS A 57 -22.92 4.05 -10.49
CA LYS A 57 -24.04 4.13 -9.54
C LYS A 57 -25.32 3.67 -10.22
N ASP A 58 -26.00 2.69 -9.61
CA ASP A 58 -27.35 2.27 -9.96
C ASP A 58 -28.21 2.29 -8.71
N MET A 59 -29.18 3.20 -8.67
CA MET A 59 -29.98 3.52 -7.47
C MET A 59 -29.07 3.81 -6.26
N ASP A 60 -29.08 2.96 -5.24
CA ASP A 60 -28.29 3.11 -4.01
C ASP A 60 -27.03 2.24 -4.00
N THR A 61 -26.73 1.55 -5.10
CA THR A 61 -25.60 0.63 -5.21
C THR A 61 -24.54 1.16 -6.17
N TYR A 62 -23.29 1.03 -5.81
CA TYR A 62 -22.15 1.27 -6.66
C TYR A 62 -21.59 -0.08 -7.14
N SER A 63 -21.40 -0.25 -8.44
CA SER A 63 -20.91 -1.50 -9.02
C SER A 63 -19.74 -1.29 -9.94
N ALA A 64 -18.71 -2.12 -9.79
CA ALA A 64 -17.60 -2.24 -10.72
C ALA A 64 -17.46 -3.68 -11.19
N ALA A 65 -16.89 -3.88 -12.37
CA ALA A 65 -16.55 -5.21 -12.84
C ALA A 65 -15.13 -5.18 -13.43
N TYR A 66 -14.40 -6.26 -13.19
CA TYR A 66 -13.07 -6.42 -13.76
C TYR A 66 -12.88 -7.81 -14.38
N GLN A 67 -11.92 -7.88 -15.29
CA GLN A 67 -11.37 -9.13 -15.81
C GLN A 67 -9.86 -9.13 -15.58
N ILE A 68 -9.34 -10.20 -15.00
CA ILE A 68 -7.90 -10.44 -14.95
C ILE A 68 -7.55 -11.63 -15.83
N ASN A 69 -6.58 -11.44 -16.73
CA ASN A 69 -6.09 -12.44 -17.66
C ASN A 69 -4.62 -12.72 -17.31
N VAL A 70 -4.31 -13.98 -16.99
CA VAL A 70 -2.94 -14.39 -16.66
C VAL A 70 -2.50 -15.43 -17.70
N GLU A 71 -1.39 -15.16 -18.35
CA GLU A 71 -0.84 -15.92 -19.47
C GLU A 71 0.58 -16.38 -19.15
N LEU A 72 0.88 -17.63 -19.50
CA LEU A 72 2.23 -18.19 -19.44
C LEU A 72 2.79 -18.36 -20.85
N PHE A 73 4.06 -17.98 -20.99
CA PHE A 73 4.86 -18.19 -22.18
C PHE A 73 6.14 -18.92 -21.81
N ASP A 74 6.65 -19.78 -22.69
CA ASP A 74 7.98 -20.37 -22.49
C ASP A 74 9.11 -19.39 -22.83
N ASP A 75 10.37 -19.84 -22.74
CA ASP A 75 11.55 -19.01 -23.00
C ASP A 75 11.58 -18.44 -24.42
N ASP A 76 11.05 -19.20 -25.39
CA ASP A 76 10.92 -18.79 -26.80
C ASP A 76 9.73 -17.88 -27.04
N SER A 77 9.04 -17.45 -25.97
CA SER A 77 7.80 -16.65 -26.02
C SER A 77 6.62 -17.36 -26.70
N VAL A 78 6.64 -18.69 -26.70
CA VAL A 78 5.51 -19.51 -27.18
C VAL A 78 4.49 -19.61 -26.05
N PHE A 79 3.22 -19.41 -26.42
CA PHE A 79 2.10 -19.49 -25.48
C PHE A 79 1.98 -20.92 -24.88
N VAL A 80 1.86 -21.00 -23.57
CA VAL A 80 1.76 -22.27 -22.81
C VAL A 80 0.38 -22.44 -22.19
N ALA A 81 -0.10 -21.45 -21.45
CA ALA A 81 -1.37 -21.54 -20.73
C ALA A 81 -1.96 -20.15 -20.47
N ARG A 82 -3.28 -20.12 -20.26
CA ARG A 82 -4.04 -18.92 -19.92
C ARG A 82 -5.13 -19.25 -18.93
N GLN A 83 -5.32 -18.36 -17.97
CA GLN A 83 -6.49 -18.35 -17.10
C GLN A 83 -7.09 -16.96 -17.06
N ILE A 84 -8.41 -16.89 -17.09
CA ILE A 84 -9.17 -15.66 -17.03
C ILE A 84 -10.11 -15.74 -15.84
N LYS A 85 -10.14 -14.68 -15.03
CA LYS A 85 -11.10 -14.51 -13.94
C LYS A 85 -11.86 -13.21 -14.13
N GLN A 86 -13.17 -13.26 -13.99
CA GLN A 86 -14.06 -12.10 -14.03
C GLN A 86 -14.83 -12.01 -12.72
N LYS A 87 -15.02 -10.80 -12.21
CA LYS A 87 -15.79 -10.57 -11.00
C LYS A 87 -16.51 -9.23 -11.06
N LYS A 88 -17.72 -9.19 -10.50
CA LYS A 88 -18.47 -7.98 -10.24
C LYS A 88 -18.42 -7.67 -8.75
N ILE A 89 -18.13 -6.42 -8.42
CA ILE A 89 -18.02 -5.89 -7.06
C ILE A 89 -19.20 -4.96 -6.83
N LEU A 90 -19.79 -5.03 -5.64
CA LEU A 90 -20.90 -4.18 -5.22
C LEU A 90 -20.55 -3.53 -3.88
N THR A 91 -20.89 -2.25 -3.72
CA THR A 91 -20.87 -1.55 -2.44
C THR A 91 -22.02 -0.55 -2.34
N LEU A 92 -22.53 -0.36 -1.13
CA LEU A 92 -23.54 0.68 -0.83
C LEU A 92 -22.88 2.00 -0.41
N ASP A 93 -21.57 1.97 -0.13
CA ASP A 93 -20.80 3.10 0.37
C ASP A 93 -19.94 3.70 -0.74
N PHE A 94 -20.26 4.94 -1.11
CA PHE A 94 -19.47 5.69 -2.10
C PHE A 94 -18.01 5.85 -1.68
N ASN A 95 -17.73 6.11 -0.40
CA ASN A 95 -16.34 6.31 0.06
C ASN A 95 -15.52 5.04 -0.14
N LYS A 96 -16.10 3.85 0.06
CA LYS A 96 -15.42 2.60 -0.25
C LYS A 96 -15.12 2.44 -1.74
N SER A 97 -16.00 2.92 -2.62
CA SER A 97 -15.80 2.79 -4.08
C SER A 97 -14.58 3.55 -4.62
N ILE A 98 -14.09 4.55 -3.87
CA ILE A 98 -12.94 5.39 -4.24
C ILE A 98 -11.73 5.19 -3.31
N ASP A 99 -11.83 4.26 -2.35
CA ASP A 99 -10.82 4.06 -1.32
C ASP A 99 -9.63 3.22 -1.83
N ASN A 100 -8.43 3.68 -1.54
CA ASN A 100 -7.17 2.97 -1.84
C ASN A 100 -6.89 1.80 -0.87
N ASN A 101 -7.58 1.75 0.26
CA ASN A 101 -7.40 0.73 1.30
C ASN A 101 -8.46 -0.38 1.26
N THR A 102 -9.52 -0.18 0.47
CA THR A 102 -10.52 -1.23 0.20
C THR A 102 -10.10 -1.97 -1.06
N PHE A 103 -10.00 -3.30 -0.95
CA PHE A 103 -9.46 -4.16 -2.00
C PHE A 103 -10.43 -5.28 -2.35
N ASP A 104 -10.39 -5.73 -3.59
CA ASP A 104 -10.82 -7.08 -3.96
C ASP A 104 -9.59 -7.96 -4.18
N GLN A 105 -9.66 -9.20 -3.71
CA GLN A 105 -8.54 -10.13 -3.77
C GLN A 105 -9.01 -11.51 -4.20
N ASP A 106 -8.17 -12.19 -4.99
CA ASP A 106 -8.45 -13.57 -5.38
C ASP A 106 -7.18 -14.27 -5.88
N VAL A 107 -7.31 -15.55 -6.27
CA VAL A 107 -6.22 -16.38 -6.78
C VAL A 107 -6.57 -17.01 -8.12
N ILE A 108 -5.53 -17.25 -8.91
CA ILE A 108 -5.58 -17.98 -10.18
C ILE A 108 -4.55 -19.10 -10.12
N TYR A 109 -4.93 -20.31 -10.53
CA TYR A 109 -4.05 -21.46 -10.55
C TYR A 109 -3.63 -21.77 -11.99
N LEU A 110 -2.33 -21.98 -12.17
CA LEU A 110 -1.73 -22.37 -13.44
C LEU A 110 -0.76 -23.54 -13.20
N PHE A 111 -0.42 -24.21 -14.27
CA PHE A 111 0.55 -25.29 -14.26
C PHE A 111 1.49 -25.15 -15.44
N SER A 112 2.78 -25.42 -15.25
CA SER A 112 3.78 -25.52 -16.30
C SER A 112 4.59 -26.80 -16.15
N ALA A 113 4.70 -27.57 -17.23
CA ALA A 113 5.66 -28.67 -17.33
C ALA A 113 7.08 -28.16 -17.61
N LYS A 114 7.25 -26.90 -18.01
CA LYS A 114 8.53 -26.24 -18.27
C LYS A 114 9.14 -25.74 -16.98
N LYS A 115 10.46 -25.70 -16.90
CA LYS A 115 11.19 -25.16 -15.72
C LYS A 115 11.28 -23.67 -15.74
N THR A 116 11.28 -23.06 -16.92
CA THR A 116 11.37 -21.62 -17.14
C THR A 116 10.14 -21.17 -17.93
N PHE A 117 9.61 -20.01 -17.59
CA PHE A 117 8.46 -19.42 -18.25
C PHE A 117 8.36 -17.92 -17.90
N LYS A 118 7.67 -17.18 -18.76
CA LYS A 118 7.31 -15.78 -18.55
C LYS A 118 5.82 -15.71 -18.23
N LEU A 119 5.45 -14.99 -17.21
CA LEU A 119 4.06 -14.75 -16.84
C LEU A 119 3.68 -13.33 -17.22
N ARG A 120 2.55 -13.13 -17.85
CA ARG A 120 1.97 -11.83 -18.16
C ARG A 120 0.58 -11.74 -17.55
N ALA A 121 0.30 -10.65 -16.83
CA ALA A 121 -1.04 -10.41 -16.29
C ALA A 121 -1.59 -9.08 -16.83
N ILE A 122 -2.87 -9.09 -17.23
CA ILE A 122 -3.59 -7.93 -17.71
C ILE A 122 -4.87 -7.81 -16.89
N LEU A 123 -5.02 -6.68 -16.19
CA LEU A 123 -6.26 -6.29 -15.53
C LEU A 123 -7.04 -5.37 -16.46
N THR A 124 -8.27 -5.71 -16.77
CA THR A 124 -9.21 -4.86 -17.52
C THR A 124 -10.32 -4.41 -16.59
N ASP A 125 -10.48 -3.12 -16.39
CA ASP A 125 -11.69 -2.54 -15.81
C ASP A 125 -12.78 -2.54 -16.88
N VAL A 126 -13.85 -3.30 -16.64
CA VAL A 126 -14.91 -3.55 -17.62
C VAL A 126 -15.73 -2.28 -17.89
N ASN A 127 -15.98 -1.46 -16.87
CA ASN A 127 -16.80 -0.26 -16.99
C ASN A 127 -16.06 0.83 -17.83
N SER A 128 -14.80 1.11 -17.52
CA SER A 128 -14.01 2.12 -18.25
C SER A 128 -13.28 1.57 -19.45
N LYS A 129 -13.19 0.25 -19.62
CA LYS A 129 -12.39 -0.45 -20.64
C LYS A 129 -10.89 -0.14 -20.55
N ARG A 130 -10.41 0.33 -19.41
CA ARG A 130 -8.97 0.55 -19.18
C ARG A 130 -8.27 -0.76 -18.93
N GLU A 131 -7.09 -0.90 -19.51
CA GLU A 131 -6.22 -2.06 -19.30
C GLU A 131 -4.94 -1.64 -18.56
N TYR A 132 -4.56 -2.45 -17.60
CA TYR A 132 -3.33 -2.31 -16.83
C TYR A 132 -2.50 -3.57 -17.05
N LEU A 133 -1.36 -3.40 -17.71
CA LEU A 133 -0.42 -4.48 -17.94
C LEU A 133 0.57 -4.54 -16.79
N ILE A 134 0.62 -5.65 -16.07
CA ILE A 134 1.76 -6.02 -15.25
C ILE A 134 2.71 -6.84 -16.13
N LYS A 135 3.82 -6.24 -16.52
CA LYS A 135 4.93 -7.00 -17.09
C LYS A 135 5.42 -7.93 -16.00
N ALA A 136 5.29 -9.20 -16.23
CA ALA A 136 5.91 -10.17 -15.37
C ALA A 136 7.42 -10.11 -15.57
N ASP A 137 8.12 -10.03 -14.47
CA ASP A 137 9.51 -10.45 -14.43
C ASP A 137 9.55 -11.92 -14.88
N GLU A 138 10.64 -12.30 -15.54
CA GLU A 138 10.85 -13.70 -15.91
C GLU A 138 10.76 -14.55 -14.64
N LEU A 139 9.65 -15.26 -14.49
CA LEU A 139 9.49 -16.20 -13.41
C LEU A 139 10.32 -17.44 -13.76
N ASN A 140 11.59 -17.36 -13.42
CA ASN A 140 12.50 -18.48 -13.54
C ASN A 140 12.39 -19.34 -12.26
N LYS A 141 12.33 -20.66 -12.40
CA LYS A 141 12.41 -21.58 -11.26
C LYS A 141 13.62 -21.27 -10.37
N GLU A 142 14.74 -20.89 -10.97
CA GLU A 142 15.99 -20.56 -10.26
C GLU A 142 15.88 -19.29 -9.39
N VAL A 143 15.00 -18.36 -9.76
CA VAL A 143 14.72 -17.14 -8.96
C VAL A 143 13.79 -17.45 -7.78
N MET A 144 12.89 -18.43 -7.94
CA MET A 144 11.87 -18.74 -6.95
C MET A 144 12.25 -19.92 -6.05
N VAL A 145 13.19 -20.77 -6.49
CA VAL A 145 13.73 -21.89 -5.73
C VAL A 145 15.25 -21.80 -5.82
N GLN A 146 15.85 -21.30 -4.76
CA GLN A 146 17.31 -21.26 -4.61
C GLN A 146 17.74 -22.46 -3.79
N ASN A 147 18.45 -23.39 -4.42
CA ASN A 147 18.84 -24.67 -3.83
C ASN A 147 17.64 -25.40 -3.19
N ASP A 148 17.57 -25.49 -1.86
CA ASP A 148 16.52 -26.17 -1.12
C ASP A 148 15.46 -25.21 -0.57
N LEU A 149 15.55 -23.91 -0.86
CA LEU A 149 14.62 -22.89 -0.40
C LEU A 149 13.68 -22.45 -1.54
N ILE A 150 12.38 -22.41 -1.24
CA ILE A 150 11.41 -21.67 -2.05
C ILE A 150 11.46 -20.21 -1.59
N LYS A 151 11.24 -19.26 -2.51
CA LYS A 151 11.19 -17.82 -2.17
C LYS A 151 10.33 -17.60 -0.94
N PRO A 152 10.86 -16.92 0.09
CA PRO A 152 10.11 -16.65 1.31
C PRO A 152 8.85 -15.85 1.06
N ILE A 153 7.80 -16.15 1.83
CA ILE A 153 6.46 -15.58 1.69
C ILE A 153 6.19 -14.64 2.86
N ILE A 154 5.74 -13.44 2.57
CA ILE A 154 5.36 -12.47 3.60
C ILE A 154 3.91 -12.74 4.01
N ILE A 155 3.72 -13.02 5.31
CA ILE A 155 2.41 -13.28 5.91
C ILE A 155 2.11 -12.23 6.97
N ASN A 156 0.82 -11.94 7.20
CA ASN A 156 0.39 -11.14 8.33
C ASN A 156 0.65 -11.94 9.63
N SER A 157 1.15 -11.27 10.66
CA SER A 157 1.41 -11.92 11.94
C SER A 157 0.15 -12.25 12.73
N LYS A 158 -0.98 -11.60 12.41
CA LYS A 158 -2.29 -11.93 12.96
C LYS A 158 -2.80 -13.22 12.32
N LYS A 159 -3.31 -14.10 13.16
CA LYS A 159 -4.02 -15.31 12.73
C LYS A 159 -5.47 -14.96 12.44
N ILE A 160 -6.00 -15.57 11.40
CA ILE A 160 -7.40 -15.43 11.01
C ILE A 160 -8.05 -16.81 10.93
N THR A 161 -9.36 -16.84 10.94
CA THR A 161 -10.15 -18.08 10.82
C THR A 161 -10.78 -18.13 9.43
N CYS A 162 -10.68 -19.27 8.78
CA CYS A 162 -11.34 -19.56 7.50
C CYS A 162 -12.02 -20.94 7.61
N ASP A 163 -13.32 -20.99 7.36
CA ASP A 163 -14.12 -22.24 7.50
C ASP A 163 -13.95 -22.93 8.87
N GLY A 164 -13.75 -22.15 9.94
CA GLY A 164 -13.55 -22.67 11.31
C GLY A 164 -12.12 -23.13 11.62
N GLU A 165 -11.19 -23.05 10.68
CA GLU A 165 -9.78 -23.39 10.86
C GLU A 165 -8.90 -22.12 10.95
N GLU A 166 -7.88 -22.15 11.82
CA GLU A 166 -6.87 -21.10 11.89
C GLU A 166 -5.94 -21.20 10.67
N VAL A 167 -5.78 -20.11 9.94
CA VAL A 167 -5.00 -20.04 8.71
C VAL A 167 -4.02 -18.87 8.72
N LEU A 168 -2.98 -18.93 7.88
CA LEU A 168 -2.01 -17.85 7.68
C LEU A 168 -2.51 -16.94 6.56
N GLN A 169 -2.63 -15.66 6.84
CA GLN A 169 -3.00 -14.65 5.85
C GLN A 169 -1.76 -14.18 5.08
N LEU A 170 -1.83 -14.21 3.75
CA LEU A 170 -0.80 -13.65 2.88
C LEU A 170 -0.84 -12.12 2.93
N SER A 171 0.34 -11.47 2.94
CA SER A 171 0.43 -10.01 2.83
C SER A 171 -0.13 -9.52 1.47
N ASN A 172 0.23 -10.19 0.38
CA ASN A 172 -0.25 -9.96 -0.99
C ASN A 172 -0.07 -8.51 -1.49
N PHE A 173 1.10 -7.93 -1.24
CA PHE A 173 1.50 -6.62 -1.73
C PHE A 173 2.70 -6.69 -2.70
N ASN A 174 2.62 -7.58 -3.71
CA ASN A 174 3.66 -7.76 -4.74
C ASN A 174 5.05 -8.08 -4.16
N GLY A 175 5.08 -8.84 -3.05
CA GLY A 175 6.31 -9.16 -2.34
C GLY A 175 6.93 -7.97 -1.59
N PHE A 176 6.24 -6.83 -1.48
CA PHE A 176 6.65 -5.75 -0.58
C PHE A 176 6.29 -6.08 0.87
N ILE A 177 7.14 -5.66 1.79
CA ILE A 177 6.83 -5.62 3.21
C ILE A 177 6.16 -4.28 3.49
N PRO A 178 4.87 -4.22 3.85
CA PRO A 178 4.22 -2.95 4.11
C PRO A 178 4.86 -2.23 5.30
N PHE A 179 5.24 -0.97 5.10
CA PHE A 179 5.60 -0.06 6.18
C PHE A 179 4.32 0.51 6.77
N SER A 180 3.85 -0.09 7.84
CA SER A 180 2.53 0.19 8.43
C SER A 180 2.50 -0.21 9.91
N GLN A 181 1.38 0.07 10.57
CA GLN A 181 1.10 -0.36 11.94
C GLN A 181 0.98 -1.89 12.08
N GLU A 182 0.67 -2.60 10.99
CA GLU A 182 0.56 -4.06 11.03
C GLU A 182 1.93 -4.72 11.11
N THR A 183 1.99 -5.85 11.83
CA THR A 183 3.21 -6.67 11.90
C THR A 183 3.14 -7.82 10.92
N PHE A 184 4.28 -8.06 10.27
CA PHE A 184 4.44 -9.12 9.28
C PHE A 184 5.49 -10.13 9.73
N SER A 185 5.32 -11.37 9.28
CA SER A 185 6.23 -12.47 9.50
C SER A 185 6.69 -13.04 8.16
N LEU A 186 7.83 -13.72 8.16
CA LEU A 186 8.36 -14.38 6.98
C LEU A 186 8.19 -15.89 7.13
N LEU A 187 7.53 -16.51 6.17
CA LEU A 187 7.42 -17.95 6.01
C LEU A 187 8.47 -18.41 5.01
N ILE A 188 9.36 -19.31 5.42
CA ILE A 188 10.46 -19.83 4.60
C ILE A 188 10.22 -21.30 4.32
N PRO A 189 9.65 -21.62 3.14
CA PRO A 189 9.44 -23.03 2.78
C PRO A 189 10.76 -23.69 2.35
N VAL A 190 11.01 -24.90 2.83
CA VAL A 190 12.19 -25.69 2.49
C VAL A 190 11.81 -27.02 1.82
N ILE A 191 12.52 -27.39 0.78
CA ILE A 191 12.31 -28.63 0.05
C ILE A 191 12.93 -29.80 0.82
N ASP A 192 14.17 -29.61 1.32
CA ASP A 192 14.85 -30.59 2.16
C ASP A 192 14.31 -30.54 3.61
N THR A 193 13.50 -31.51 3.96
CA THR A 193 12.90 -31.62 5.29
C THR A 193 13.89 -32.00 6.39
N SER A 194 15.11 -32.42 6.05
CA SER A 194 16.18 -32.72 7.02
C SER A 194 16.76 -31.47 7.70
N ILE A 195 16.60 -30.29 7.07
CA ILE A 195 17.01 -29.02 7.66
C ILE A 195 16.25 -28.80 8.97
N SER A 196 16.96 -28.74 10.09
CA SER A 196 16.37 -28.63 11.44
C SER A 196 16.38 -27.20 12.00
N GLN A 197 17.28 -26.36 11.49
CA GLN A 197 17.47 -24.98 11.94
C GLN A 197 17.95 -24.13 10.75
N ILE A 198 17.55 -22.88 10.76
CA ILE A 198 18.09 -21.84 9.86
C ILE A 198 18.68 -20.70 10.68
N ASN A 199 19.81 -20.17 10.21
CA ASN A 199 20.37 -18.91 10.69
C ASN A 199 20.03 -17.82 9.66
N TYR A 200 19.70 -16.64 10.15
CA TYR A 200 19.30 -15.56 9.25
C TYR A 200 19.79 -14.20 9.73
N SER A 201 20.02 -13.32 8.78
CA SER A 201 20.18 -11.89 9.02
C SER A 201 19.31 -11.09 8.07
N MET A 202 18.81 -9.98 8.57
CA MET A 202 18.02 -9.01 7.81
C MET A 202 18.74 -7.68 7.83
N LEU A 203 19.00 -7.15 6.64
CA LEU A 203 19.56 -5.82 6.44
C LEU A 203 18.45 -4.91 5.87
N ASN A 204 18.37 -3.68 6.39
CA ASN A 204 17.51 -2.65 5.83
C ASN A 204 18.39 -1.43 5.50
N ASN A 205 18.35 -0.99 4.24
CA ASN A 205 19.20 0.09 3.75
C ASN A 205 20.71 -0.11 4.07
N ARG A 206 21.20 -1.36 4.01
CA ARG A 206 22.55 -1.84 4.32
C ARG A 206 22.88 -2.01 5.81
N ASP A 207 22.03 -1.54 6.72
CA ASP A 207 22.23 -1.74 8.15
C ASP A 207 21.60 -3.06 8.60
N THR A 208 22.30 -3.81 9.46
CA THR A 208 21.75 -5.04 10.02
C THR A 208 20.74 -4.70 11.11
N VAL A 209 19.46 -5.01 10.87
CA VAL A 209 18.36 -4.75 11.81
C VAL A 209 17.95 -5.97 12.61
N MET A 210 18.28 -7.18 12.12
CA MET A 210 17.99 -8.44 12.80
C MET A 210 19.05 -9.49 12.44
N MET A 211 19.49 -10.26 13.44
CA MET A 211 20.33 -11.45 13.24
C MET A 211 19.97 -12.48 14.31
N SER A 212 19.60 -13.70 13.89
CA SER A 212 19.23 -14.75 14.82
C SER A 212 19.19 -16.12 14.13
N SER A 213 18.72 -17.13 14.84
CA SER A 213 18.41 -18.45 14.32
C SER A 213 17.02 -18.88 14.74
N THR A 214 16.40 -19.77 13.98
CA THR A 214 15.12 -20.37 14.33
C THR A 214 15.08 -21.85 13.99
N ASN A 215 14.48 -22.64 14.88
CA ASN A 215 14.07 -24.02 14.66
C ASN A 215 12.54 -24.16 14.69
N SER A 216 11.82 -23.03 14.79
CA SER A 216 10.35 -23.02 14.77
C SER A 216 9.84 -23.18 13.34
N TYR A 217 9.09 -24.22 13.09
CA TYR A 217 8.52 -24.51 11.79
C TYR A 217 7.09 -25.07 11.90
N ILE A 218 6.39 -25.00 10.79
CA ILE A 218 5.10 -25.67 10.55
C ILE A 218 5.20 -26.50 9.26
N PHE A 219 4.23 -27.37 9.07
CA PHE A 219 4.03 -28.01 7.77
C PHE A 219 2.82 -27.39 7.07
N ASN A 220 3.00 -26.92 5.84
CA ASN A 220 1.95 -26.32 5.01
C ASN A 220 2.07 -26.81 3.57
N SER A 221 0.97 -26.94 2.87
CA SER A 221 0.97 -27.31 1.45
C SER A 221 1.20 -26.13 0.51
N LEU A 222 1.31 -24.92 1.05
CA LEU A 222 1.37 -23.65 0.30
C LEU A 222 0.19 -23.44 -0.65
N ASN A 223 -0.94 -24.06 -0.33
CA ASN A 223 -2.15 -23.89 -1.11
C ASN A 223 -2.81 -22.55 -0.73
N MET A 224 -2.73 -21.57 -1.62
CA MET A 224 -3.40 -20.30 -1.46
C MET A 224 -4.85 -20.40 -1.90
N ILE A 225 -5.76 -19.90 -1.09
CA ILE A 225 -7.18 -19.76 -1.42
C ILE A 225 -7.68 -18.36 -1.06
N SER A 226 -8.76 -17.93 -1.69
CA SER A 226 -9.50 -16.74 -1.27
C SER A 226 -10.50 -17.11 -0.18
N CYS A 227 -10.48 -16.40 0.94
CA CYS A 227 -11.37 -16.58 2.08
C CYS A 227 -11.81 -15.22 2.59
N GLU A 228 -13.13 -14.92 2.56
CA GLU A 228 -13.69 -13.64 3.00
C GLU A 228 -12.94 -12.41 2.43
N ASN A 229 -12.63 -12.45 1.15
CA ASN A 229 -11.86 -11.43 0.46
C ASN A 229 -10.42 -11.24 0.98
N GLN A 230 -9.83 -12.30 1.55
CA GLN A 230 -8.42 -12.36 1.97
C GLN A 230 -7.76 -13.57 1.33
N ILE A 231 -6.46 -13.48 1.06
CA ILE A 231 -5.69 -14.60 0.55
C ILE A 231 -5.04 -15.31 1.74
N VAL A 232 -5.29 -16.62 1.85
CA VAL A 232 -4.80 -17.41 2.97
C VAL A 232 -4.09 -18.68 2.49
N LEU A 233 -3.14 -19.15 3.28
CA LEU A 233 -2.48 -20.43 3.12
C LEU A 233 -3.25 -21.47 3.93
N LYS A 234 -4.04 -22.30 3.25
CA LYS A 234 -4.76 -23.40 3.87
C LYS A 234 -3.93 -24.67 3.83
N SER A 235 -3.79 -25.36 4.96
CA SER A 235 -3.13 -26.65 5.01
C SER A 235 -4.04 -27.71 4.37
N SER A 236 -3.52 -28.46 3.41
CA SER A 236 -4.21 -29.64 2.84
C SER A 236 -3.61 -30.94 3.40
N HIS A 237 -4.31 -32.04 3.23
CA HIS A 237 -3.81 -33.37 3.60
C HIS A 237 -2.76 -33.93 2.61
N GLU A 238 -2.59 -33.24 1.47
CA GLU A 238 -1.61 -33.58 0.45
C GLU A 238 -0.18 -33.21 0.87
N LYS A 239 0.77 -33.28 -0.06
CA LYS A 239 2.20 -33.03 0.16
C LYS A 239 2.42 -31.76 1.01
N LYS A 240 2.98 -31.94 2.22
CA LYS A 240 3.29 -30.86 3.15
C LYS A 240 4.75 -30.47 3.02
N ILE A 241 4.99 -29.18 2.87
CA ILE A 241 6.31 -28.55 2.84
C ILE A 241 6.63 -28.03 4.24
N LYS A 242 7.84 -28.25 4.71
CA LYS A 242 8.34 -27.70 5.96
C LYS A 242 8.61 -26.22 5.78
N CYS A 243 8.04 -25.38 6.63
CA CYS A 243 8.14 -23.92 6.53
C CYS A 243 8.64 -23.38 7.86
N PHE A 244 9.81 -22.75 7.87
CA PHE A 244 10.28 -21.98 9.04
C PHE A 244 9.54 -20.65 9.12
N ILE A 245 9.35 -20.15 10.34
CA ILE A 245 8.67 -18.87 10.58
C ILE A 245 9.63 -17.94 11.31
N ILE A 246 9.86 -16.76 10.73
CA ILE A 246 10.52 -15.63 11.38
C ILE A 246 9.42 -14.62 11.71
N LYS A 247 9.16 -14.43 13.00
CA LYS A 247 8.11 -13.52 13.47
C LYS A 247 8.59 -12.08 13.48
N ASP A 248 7.66 -11.16 13.27
CA ASP A 248 7.86 -9.72 13.40
C ASP A 248 9.08 -9.19 12.65
N ILE A 249 9.06 -9.33 11.34
CA ILE A 249 10.12 -8.82 10.46
C ILE A 249 9.97 -7.32 10.17
N SER A 250 8.80 -6.72 10.43
CA SER A 250 8.44 -5.38 9.93
C SER A 250 8.57 -4.26 10.95
N SER A 251 8.44 -4.55 12.25
CA SER A 251 8.33 -3.51 13.28
C SER A 251 9.50 -2.52 13.33
N LYS A 252 10.70 -2.96 12.95
CA LYS A 252 11.93 -2.15 12.98
C LYS A 252 12.44 -1.73 11.59
N LEU A 253 11.71 -2.06 10.53
CA LEU A 253 12.07 -1.66 9.19
C LEU A 253 11.75 -0.18 8.96
N LEU A 254 12.64 0.50 8.27
CA LEU A 254 12.37 1.77 7.60
C LEU A 254 11.98 1.48 6.15
N GLU A 255 11.42 2.47 5.46
CA GLU A 255 11.22 2.39 4.00
C GLU A 255 12.56 2.15 3.29
N GLY A 256 12.56 1.31 2.28
CA GLY A 256 13.74 1.04 1.46
C GLY A 256 14.01 -0.43 1.20
N ASP A 257 15.23 -0.73 0.80
CA ASP A 257 15.65 -2.08 0.43
C ASP A 257 15.85 -2.97 1.67
N VAL A 258 15.39 -4.21 1.56
CA VAL A 258 15.51 -5.22 2.61
C VAL A 258 16.14 -6.47 2.02
N VAL A 259 17.25 -6.91 2.59
CA VAL A 259 17.96 -8.12 2.16
C VAL A 259 17.91 -9.15 3.28
N PHE A 260 17.25 -10.29 3.01
CA PHE A 260 17.31 -11.46 3.87
C PHE A 260 18.42 -12.38 3.41
N LYS A 261 19.32 -12.70 4.34
CA LYS A 261 20.36 -13.70 4.16
C LYS A 261 20.04 -14.90 5.04
N ILE A 262 19.94 -16.07 4.42
CA ILE A 262 19.58 -17.32 5.10
C ILE A 262 20.70 -18.34 4.91
N ASN A 263 21.14 -18.93 6.01
CA ASN A 263 22.11 -20.00 6.03
C ASN A 263 21.53 -21.19 6.81
N TYR A 264 21.55 -22.38 6.21
CA TYR A 264 20.98 -23.59 6.78
C TYR A 264 21.93 -24.79 6.76
N ASN A 265 23.11 -24.65 6.19
CA ASN A 265 24.09 -25.74 6.11
C ASN A 265 25.06 -25.72 7.28
N LYS A 266 25.43 -26.89 7.80
CA LYS A 266 26.42 -27.05 8.89
C LYS A 266 27.75 -26.41 8.56
N ASP A 267 28.13 -26.29 7.29
CA ASP A 267 29.41 -25.77 6.82
C ASP A 267 29.42 -24.23 6.66
N GLN A 268 28.30 -23.55 6.90
CA GLN A 268 28.10 -22.08 6.79
C GLN A 268 28.60 -21.47 5.47
N LYS A 269 28.82 -22.27 4.43
CA LYS A 269 29.41 -21.82 3.15
C LYS A 269 28.40 -21.32 2.14
N THR A 270 27.12 -21.71 2.28
CA THR A 270 26.08 -21.32 1.34
C THR A 270 25.09 -20.40 2.02
N THR A 271 25.08 -19.14 1.60
CA THR A 271 24.12 -18.14 2.06
C THR A 271 23.20 -17.81 0.89
N GLU A 272 21.91 -18.03 1.07
CA GLU A 272 20.90 -17.61 0.11
C GLU A 272 20.45 -16.19 0.45
N GLU A 273 20.35 -15.34 -0.57
CA GLU A 273 19.93 -13.95 -0.42
C GLU A 273 18.57 -13.74 -1.13
N PHE A 274 17.61 -13.18 -0.40
CA PHE A 274 16.33 -12.77 -0.92
C PHE A 274 16.15 -11.27 -0.73
N ILE A 275 15.83 -10.59 -1.85
CA ILE A 275 15.67 -9.14 -1.87
C ILE A 275 14.17 -8.81 -1.80
N PHE A 276 13.84 -7.94 -0.85
CA PHE A 276 12.52 -7.37 -0.64
C PHE A 276 12.62 -5.84 -0.61
N LYS A 277 11.49 -5.19 -0.50
CA LYS A 277 11.41 -3.76 -0.28
C LYS A 277 10.37 -3.46 0.79
N SER A 278 10.75 -2.67 1.79
CA SER A 278 9.79 -2.08 2.72
C SER A 278 9.19 -0.83 2.09
N LEU A 279 7.88 -0.78 1.95
CA LEU A 279 7.18 0.27 1.21
C LEU A 279 5.98 0.80 2.01
N TRP A 280 5.93 2.11 2.18
CA TRP A 280 4.72 2.78 2.66
C TRP A 280 3.74 2.94 1.50
N ILE A 281 2.81 1.98 1.37
CA ILE A 281 1.94 1.85 0.19
C ILE A 281 1.03 3.06 0.03
N ASN A 282 0.40 3.52 1.12
CA ASN A 282 -0.49 4.69 1.13
C ASN A 282 0.16 5.86 1.87
N LYS A 283 1.40 6.17 1.51
CA LYS A 283 2.12 7.31 2.08
C LYS A 283 1.38 8.61 1.77
N PRO A 284 1.09 9.44 2.77
CA PRO A 284 0.47 10.74 2.55
C PRO A 284 1.25 11.58 1.54
N VAL A 285 0.53 12.17 0.59
CA VAL A 285 1.13 13.03 -0.45
C VAL A 285 1.79 14.27 0.18
N SER A 286 1.19 14.79 1.24
CA SER A 286 1.72 15.92 2.02
C SER A 286 3.06 15.65 2.72
N LEU A 287 3.54 14.40 2.75
CA LEU A 287 4.89 14.03 3.20
C LEU A 287 5.93 14.02 2.06
N ALA A 288 5.52 14.26 0.81
CA ALA A 288 6.45 14.27 -0.32
C ALA A 288 7.40 15.47 -0.30
N ASP A 289 6.94 16.60 0.24
CA ASP A 289 7.74 17.80 0.48
C ASP A 289 7.89 18.01 2.00
N PRO A 290 9.07 17.77 2.57
CA PRO A 290 9.30 17.89 4.01
C PRO A 290 9.14 19.32 4.56
N GLU A 291 9.42 20.36 3.76
CA GLU A 291 9.21 21.77 4.16
C GLU A 291 7.72 22.06 4.31
N GLU A 292 6.93 21.67 3.29
CA GLU A 292 5.49 21.81 3.33
C GLU A 292 4.87 20.99 4.47
N ALA A 293 5.34 19.75 4.68
CA ALA A 293 4.92 18.90 5.78
C ALA A 293 5.15 19.57 7.15
N ILE A 294 6.32 20.17 7.38
CA ILE A 294 6.60 20.97 8.60
C ILE A 294 5.65 22.15 8.69
N SER A 295 5.38 22.84 7.58
CA SER A 295 4.51 24.03 7.57
C SER A 295 3.07 23.71 7.99
N TYR A 296 2.57 22.52 7.71
CA TYR A 296 1.23 22.08 8.14
C TYR A 296 1.10 21.94 9.66
N LEU A 297 2.19 21.75 10.40
CA LEU A 297 2.16 21.68 11.87
C LEU A 297 1.59 22.94 12.53
N LYS A 298 1.55 24.09 11.83
CA LYS A 298 0.90 25.34 12.31
C LYS A 298 -0.58 25.14 12.71
N ILE A 299 -1.22 24.05 12.29
CA ILE A 299 -2.62 23.75 12.64
C ILE A 299 -2.73 23.28 14.10
N ILE A 300 -1.71 22.59 14.61
CA ILE A 300 -1.68 21.97 15.94
C ILE A 300 -0.60 22.58 16.85
N GLU A 301 0.38 23.28 16.30
CA GLU A 301 1.52 23.82 17.01
C GLU A 301 1.61 25.36 16.93
N LYS A 302 2.37 25.93 17.85
CA LYS A 302 2.71 27.35 17.83
C LYS A 302 3.70 27.66 16.71
N GLU A 303 3.64 28.89 16.21
CA GLU A 303 4.49 29.36 15.11
C GLU A 303 5.99 29.23 15.41
N GLU A 304 6.39 29.40 16.67
CA GLU A 304 7.79 29.26 17.10
C GLU A 304 8.32 27.84 16.90
N VAL A 305 7.49 26.83 17.13
CA VAL A 305 7.87 25.41 16.91
C VAL A 305 8.13 25.17 15.44
N VAL A 306 7.21 25.62 14.57
CA VAL A 306 7.35 25.48 13.12
C VAL A 306 8.58 26.21 12.61
N LYS A 307 8.81 27.46 13.06
CA LYS A 307 10.02 28.22 12.71
C LYS A 307 11.31 27.52 13.15
N THR A 308 11.29 26.90 14.33
CA THR A 308 12.45 26.14 14.83
C THR A 308 12.74 24.94 13.95
N LEU A 309 11.72 24.21 13.51
CA LEU A 309 11.90 23.08 12.60
C LEU A 309 12.42 23.52 11.22
N LEU A 310 11.90 24.63 10.68
CA LEU A 310 12.33 25.21 9.41
C LEU A 310 13.68 25.95 9.47
N SER A 311 14.25 26.16 10.65
CA SER A 311 15.59 26.74 10.79
C SER A 311 16.71 25.74 10.57
N ASN A 312 16.42 24.45 10.42
CA ASN A 312 17.39 23.43 10.03
C ASN A 312 17.75 23.58 8.53
N ASP A 313 18.84 22.94 8.11
CA ASP A 313 19.13 22.80 6.69
C ASP A 313 18.04 21.94 6.02
N GLU A 314 17.71 22.20 4.75
CA GLU A 314 16.67 21.47 4.00
C GLU A 314 16.89 19.94 3.98
N LYS A 315 18.15 19.50 3.88
CA LYS A 315 18.53 18.08 3.95
C LYS A 315 18.15 17.39 5.27
N ASP A 316 17.99 18.17 6.33
CA ASP A 316 17.71 17.69 7.69
C ASP A 316 16.22 17.77 8.05
N TYR A 317 15.36 18.33 7.18
CA TYR A 317 13.92 18.48 7.44
C TYR A 317 13.21 17.15 7.74
N VAL A 318 13.52 16.10 7.00
CA VAL A 318 12.94 14.76 7.26
C VAL A 318 13.34 14.26 8.67
N SER A 319 14.61 14.44 9.04
CA SER A 319 15.10 14.05 10.37
C SER A 319 14.46 14.86 11.48
N ALA A 320 14.33 16.18 11.28
CA ALA A 320 13.70 17.10 12.23
C ALA A 320 12.22 16.76 12.42
N LEU A 321 11.51 16.46 11.32
CA LEU A 321 10.10 16.06 11.34
C LEU A 321 9.91 14.73 12.08
N ASN A 322 10.72 13.72 11.78
CA ASN A 322 10.67 12.42 12.45
C ASN A 322 10.98 12.56 13.96
N LYS A 323 11.96 13.39 14.33
CA LYS A 323 12.27 13.68 15.73
C LYS A 323 11.13 14.42 16.45
N TYR A 324 10.43 15.30 15.76
CA TYR A 324 9.24 15.97 16.31
C TYR A 324 8.15 14.95 16.62
N TRP A 325 7.76 14.15 15.61
CA TRP A 325 6.70 13.15 15.77
C TRP A 325 7.06 12.00 16.71
N GLY A 326 8.33 11.64 16.81
CA GLY A 326 8.81 10.64 17.75
C GLY A 326 8.53 10.96 19.22
N LYS A 327 8.23 12.23 19.56
CA LYS A 327 7.80 12.62 20.92
C LYS A 327 6.36 12.20 21.22
N TYR A 328 5.56 12.01 20.21
CA TYR A 328 4.12 11.72 20.27
C TYR A 328 3.79 10.33 19.71
N ASP A 329 4.82 9.51 19.49
CA ASP A 329 4.67 8.17 18.93
C ASP A 329 3.95 7.23 19.91
N PRO A 330 2.77 6.70 19.57
CA PRO A 330 2.04 5.76 20.44
C PRO A 330 2.76 4.40 20.55
N SER A 331 3.59 4.05 19.57
CA SER A 331 4.32 2.77 19.51
C SER A 331 5.83 2.96 19.28
N PRO A 332 6.57 3.54 20.26
CA PRO A 332 7.97 3.96 20.08
C PRO A 332 8.95 2.80 19.88
N ASN A 333 8.50 1.56 19.99
CA ASN A 333 9.28 0.37 19.70
C ASN A 333 9.21 -0.07 18.23
N THR A 334 8.38 0.58 17.42
CA THR A 334 8.24 0.36 15.97
C THR A 334 8.81 1.56 15.19
N SER A 335 9.12 1.36 13.93
CA SER A 335 9.59 2.46 13.06
C SER A 335 8.44 3.26 12.43
N TYR A 336 7.24 2.71 12.43
CA TYR A 336 6.04 3.36 11.90
C TYR A 336 5.36 4.15 13.00
N ASN A 337 5.10 5.44 12.75
CA ASN A 337 4.39 6.32 13.68
C ASN A 337 2.96 6.54 13.19
N GLU A 338 2.00 5.94 13.88
CA GLU A 338 0.58 5.96 13.51
C GLU A 338 -0.01 7.37 13.61
N LEU A 339 0.41 8.15 14.60
CA LEU A 339 -0.11 9.50 14.81
C LEU A 339 0.36 10.45 13.71
N MET A 340 1.62 10.34 13.31
CA MET A 340 2.14 11.09 12.16
C MET A 340 1.39 10.71 10.89
N ALA A 341 1.21 9.43 10.65
CA ALA A 341 0.52 8.94 9.47
C ALA A 341 -0.91 9.46 9.38
N GLU A 342 -1.67 9.33 10.46
CA GLU A 342 -3.05 9.79 10.57
C GLU A 342 -3.16 11.32 10.35
N TYR A 343 -2.25 12.09 10.96
CA TYR A 343 -2.23 13.53 10.80
C TYR A 343 -2.08 13.95 9.33
N TYR A 344 -1.11 13.38 8.61
CA TYR A 344 -0.88 13.74 7.21
C TYR A 344 -1.93 13.17 6.26
N LEU A 345 -2.55 12.03 6.56
CA LEU A 345 -3.72 11.55 5.83
C LEU A 345 -4.91 12.52 5.96
N ARG A 346 -5.10 13.12 7.14
CA ARG A 346 -6.13 14.16 7.33
C ARG A 346 -5.80 15.45 6.57
N ILE A 347 -4.52 15.82 6.46
CA ILE A 347 -4.08 16.94 5.61
C ILE A 347 -4.45 16.69 4.16
N ASP A 348 -4.11 15.50 3.63
CA ASP A 348 -4.42 15.14 2.26
C ASP A 348 -5.93 15.14 1.99
N TYR A 349 -6.70 14.55 2.91
CA TYR A 349 -8.15 14.54 2.82
C TYR A 349 -8.74 15.96 2.82
N ALA A 350 -8.26 16.83 3.71
CA ALA A 350 -8.72 18.22 3.79
C ALA A 350 -8.41 18.99 2.50
N ASN A 351 -7.21 18.81 1.94
CA ASN A 351 -6.82 19.45 0.68
C ASN A 351 -7.67 18.98 -0.50
N LEU A 352 -8.08 17.73 -0.52
CA LEU A 352 -8.92 17.18 -1.58
C LEU A 352 -10.40 17.62 -1.45
N ASN A 353 -10.96 17.60 -0.23
CA ASN A 353 -12.40 17.68 -0.02
C ASN A 353 -12.92 19.06 0.41
N PHE A 354 -12.05 19.95 0.94
CA PHE A 354 -12.48 21.26 1.47
C PHE A 354 -11.90 22.44 0.70
N ARG A 355 -11.36 22.22 -0.49
CA ARG A 355 -10.84 23.26 -1.36
C ARG A 355 -12.01 24.07 -1.95
N PRO A 356 -12.13 25.38 -1.66
CA PRO A 356 -13.15 26.23 -2.25
C PRO A 356 -12.82 26.61 -3.69
N ILE A 357 -13.81 27.13 -4.43
CA ILE A 357 -13.63 27.60 -5.81
C ILE A 357 -12.59 28.73 -5.90
N SER A 358 -12.40 29.52 -4.83
CA SER A 358 -11.37 30.57 -4.75
C SER A 358 -9.93 30.08 -4.90
N GLY A 359 -9.70 28.75 -4.85
CA GLY A 359 -8.37 28.15 -4.99
C GLY A 359 -7.55 28.08 -3.71
N LYS A 360 -8.09 28.54 -2.56
CA LYS A 360 -7.47 28.35 -1.23
C LYS A 360 -7.26 26.86 -0.95
N SER A 361 -6.10 26.48 -0.40
CA SER A 361 -5.86 25.11 0.00
C SER A 361 -6.91 24.64 1.02
N GLY A 362 -7.46 23.44 0.83
CA GLY A 362 -8.54 22.92 1.66
C GLY A 362 -8.17 22.82 3.13
N VAL A 363 -6.92 22.49 3.44
CA VAL A 363 -6.40 22.41 4.81
C VAL A 363 -6.36 23.80 5.51
N ASN A 364 -6.28 24.89 4.76
CA ASN A 364 -6.29 26.25 5.30
C ASN A 364 -7.69 26.82 5.52
N THR A 365 -8.76 26.12 5.11
CA THR A 365 -10.15 26.48 5.41
C THR A 365 -10.48 26.14 6.86
N ASP A 366 -11.54 26.72 7.40
CA ASP A 366 -11.94 26.43 8.79
C ASP A 366 -12.42 24.97 8.92
N ARG A 367 -13.16 24.44 7.93
CA ARG A 367 -13.50 23.01 7.89
C ARG A 367 -12.25 22.14 7.86
N GLY A 368 -11.24 22.49 7.04
CA GLY A 368 -9.97 21.75 6.97
C GLY A 368 -9.23 21.73 8.30
N LYS A 369 -9.12 22.86 8.98
CA LYS A 369 -8.45 22.92 10.29
C LYS A 369 -9.16 22.08 11.36
N VAL A 370 -10.49 22.14 11.40
CA VAL A 370 -11.29 21.30 12.33
C VAL A 370 -11.13 19.82 11.99
N PHE A 371 -11.21 19.45 10.71
CA PHE A 371 -11.02 18.09 10.27
C PHE A 371 -9.65 17.51 10.61
N VAL A 372 -8.58 18.28 10.41
CA VAL A 372 -7.21 17.83 10.75
C VAL A 372 -7.09 17.55 12.25
N LYS A 373 -7.70 18.36 13.11
CA LYS A 373 -7.67 18.18 14.56
C LYS A 373 -8.52 17.01 15.03
N PHE A 374 -9.74 16.90 14.54
CA PHE A 374 -10.76 16.01 15.10
C PHE A 374 -11.09 14.80 14.20
N GLY A 375 -10.64 14.78 12.94
CA GLY A 375 -10.95 13.71 11.98
C GLY A 375 -12.36 13.79 11.40
N HIS A 376 -12.93 12.64 11.04
CA HIS A 376 -14.26 12.55 10.50
C HIS A 376 -15.32 12.81 11.58
N PRO A 377 -16.29 13.73 11.36
CA PRO A 377 -17.40 13.86 12.27
C PRO A 377 -18.31 12.61 12.21
N ALA A 378 -18.92 12.25 13.34
CA ALA A 378 -19.88 11.17 13.42
C ALA A 378 -21.14 11.45 12.59
N LYS A 379 -21.53 12.73 12.49
CA LYS A 379 -22.70 13.17 11.73
C LYS A 379 -22.44 14.57 11.15
N ILE A 380 -22.96 14.80 9.94
CA ILE A 380 -23.00 16.11 9.27
C ILE A 380 -24.46 16.43 8.93
N ASP A 381 -24.97 17.55 9.46
CA ASP A 381 -26.26 18.10 9.06
C ASP A 381 -26.05 19.34 8.20
N ARG A 382 -26.79 19.43 7.09
CA ARG A 382 -26.83 20.61 6.21
C ARG A 382 -28.22 21.24 6.26
N ILE A 383 -28.27 22.52 6.61
CA ILE A 383 -29.50 23.29 6.65
C ILE A 383 -29.30 24.60 5.91
N SER A 384 -30.37 25.20 5.43
CA SER A 384 -30.39 26.60 4.95
C SER A 384 -30.94 27.49 6.05
N ASN A 385 -30.31 28.65 6.29
CA ASN A 385 -30.86 29.64 7.20
C ASN A 385 -31.90 30.53 6.48
N ASP A 386 -32.52 31.46 7.22
CA ASP A 386 -33.55 32.36 6.70
C ASP A 386 -33.03 33.29 5.58
N ASP A 387 -31.73 33.58 5.55
CA ASP A 387 -31.06 34.37 4.51
C ASP A 387 -30.67 33.54 3.27
N GLY A 388 -30.94 32.24 3.27
CA GLY A 388 -30.62 31.31 2.19
C GLY A 388 -29.18 30.81 2.16
N TYR A 389 -28.36 31.10 3.19
CA TYR A 389 -27.01 30.56 3.29
C TYR A 389 -27.01 29.11 3.76
N ILE A 390 -26.04 28.32 3.26
CA ILE A 390 -25.86 26.95 3.69
C ILE A 390 -25.06 26.92 5.00
N ILE A 391 -25.62 26.24 5.99
CA ILE A 391 -24.95 25.93 7.27
C ILE A 391 -24.70 24.44 7.34
N GLU A 392 -23.46 24.07 7.63
CA GLU A 392 -23.04 22.70 7.93
C GLU A 392 -22.76 22.57 9.42
N LYS A 393 -23.36 21.57 10.10
CA LYS A 393 -23.07 21.23 11.49
C LYS A 393 -22.38 19.87 11.56
N TRP A 394 -21.21 19.84 12.17
CA TRP A 394 -20.40 18.65 12.37
C TRP A 394 -20.45 18.21 13.83
N PHE A 395 -20.86 16.98 14.07
CA PHE A 395 -21.01 16.40 15.40
C PHE A 395 -19.87 15.43 15.67
N TYR A 396 -19.14 15.64 16.78
CA TYR A 396 -18.04 14.81 17.25
C TYR A 396 -18.42 14.22 18.60
N GLU A 397 -18.86 12.96 18.62
CA GLU A 397 -19.36 12.29 19.84
C GLU A 397 -18.25 12.12 20.89
N ASP A 398 -17.03 11.73 20.48
CA ASP A 398 -15.90 11.49 21.38
C ASP A 398 -15.43 12.77 22.11
N ALA A 399 -15.55 13.92 21.47
CA ALA A 399 -15.15 15.21 22.02
C ALA A 399 -16.34 15.98 22.61
N ASN A 400 -17.57 15.50 22.43
CA ASN A 400 -18.82 16.18 22.76
C ASN A 400 -18.89 17.63 22.20
N ASN A 401 -18.28 17.83 21.00
CA ASN A 401 -18.18 19.13 20.35
C ASN A 401 -19.05 19.16 19.09
N VAL A 402 -19.67 20.32 18.86
CA VAL A 402 -20.43 20.62 17.63
C VAL A 402 -19.81 21.86 16.97
N PHE A 403 -19.32 21.68 15.74
CA PHE A 403 -18.82 22.80 14.93
C PHE A 403 -19.87 23.19 13.88
N SER A 404 -20.24 24.46 13.84
CA SER A 404 -21.13 25.01 12.82
C SER A 404 -20.36 25.88 11.85
N PHE A 405 -20.54 25.67 10.56
CA PHE A 405 -19.90 26.41 9.48
C PHE A 405 -20.93 27.03 8.55
N ILE A 406 -20.66 28.22 8.00
CA ILE A 406 -21.53 28.95 7.08
C ILE A 406 -20.81 29.26 5.77
N ASP A 407 -21.43 28.93 4.63
CA ASP A 407 -20.99 29.40 3.31
C ASP A 407 -21.89 30.57 2.85
N LYS A 408 -21.39 31.82 3.04
CA LYS A 408 -22.09 33.03 2.64
C LYS A 408 -21.98 33.36 1.16
N THR A 409 -21.05 32.72 0.47
CA THR A 409 -20.70 33.06 -0.91
C THR A 409 -21.17 32.01 -1.90
N GLY A 410 -21.56 30.81 -1.44
CA GLY A 410 -21.86 29.67 -2.29
C GLY A 410 -20.66 29.10 -3.03
N THR A 411 -19.42 29.46 -2.60
CA THR A 411 -18.17 29.04 -3.24
C THR A 411 -17.50 27.86 -2.57
N GLY A 412 -18.11 27.32 -1.51
CA GLY A 412 -17.52 26.24 -0.71
C GLY A 412 -16.52 26.72 0.35
N ASP A 413 -16.28 28.04 0.51
CA ASP A 413 -15.45 28.59 1.59
C ASP A 413 -16.30 28.77 2.87
N PHE A 414 -16.51 27.65 3.53
CA PHE A 414 -17.25 27.61 4.79
C PHE A 414 -16.44 28.20 5.92
N GLN A 415 -16.97 29.24 6.57
CA GLN A 415 -16.38 29.91 7.72
C GLN A 415 -16.94 29.34 9.02
N LEU A 416 -16.12 29.18 10.05
CA LEU A 416 -16.56 28.73 11.36
C LEU A 416 -17.48 29.77 11.98
N LEU A 417 -18.68 29.33 12.36
CA LEU A 417 -19.70 30.17 12.97
C LEU A 417 -19.73 30.01 14.51
N SER A 418 -19.69 28.75 14.99
CA SER A 418 -19.66 28.42 16.43
C SER A 418 -18.96 27.08 16.67
N GLU A 419 -18.43 26.95 17.89
CA GLU A 419 -17.96 25.72 18.53
C GLU A 419 -18.71 25.60 19.85
N GLU A 420 -19.45 24.49 20.02
CA GLU A 420 -20.32 24.21 21.20
C GLU A 420 -19.91 22.90 21.85
#